data_23313ba9fe4b6f1492a1e21e999b23a7
#
_entry.id   23313ba9fe4b6f1492a1e21e999b23a7
#
_cell.length_a   1.000
_cell.length_b   1.000
_cell.length_c   1.000
_cell.angle_alpha   90.00
_cell.angle_beta   90.00
_cell.angle_gamma   90.00
#
_symmetry.space_group_name_H-M   'P 1'
#
loop_
_entity.id
_entity.type
_entity.pdbx_description
1 polymer ?
#
loop_
_entity_poly.entity_id
_entity_poly.type
_entity_poly.pdbx_seq_one_letter_code
_entity_poly.pdbx_strand_id
1 'polypeptide(L)'
;MESVYPYVSGTTKTAGTCQYDQLSQTSVNVTASASVTQDSVSQMKAALAQQPLAVLVEADTAVFQGYTSGVLDSTACGTNLDHAVLAVGYGTENGQDYWLVKNSWNTTWGDQGYIKLAVVDGAGICGVQMGPSFPTTN
;
A
#
# COMPACT_ATOMS: atom_id res chain seq x y z
N MET A 1 -0.05 -10.31 16.34
CA MET A 1 -1.46 -10.21 15.92
C MET A 1 -2.08 -8.97 16.56
N GLU A 2 -3.01 -8.31 15.91
CA GLU A 2 -3.77 -7.15 16.40
C GLU A 2 -4.41 -7.41 17.78
N SER A 3 -4.86 -8.65 18.02
CA SER A 3 -5.43 -9.05 19.32
C SER A 3 -4.42 -9.05 20.48
N VAL A 4 -3.12 -9.10 20.19
CA VAL A 4 -2.04 -9.10 21.19
C VAL A 4 -1.43 -7.72 21.34
N TYR A 5 -1.35 -6.96 20.25
CA TYR A 5 -0.83 -5.61 20.20
C TYR A 5 -1.77 -4.72 19.37
N PRO A 6 -2.85 -4.22 19.97
CA PRO A 6 -3.89 -3.49 19.26
C PRO A 6 -3.40 -2.09 18.84
N TYR A 7 -3.89 -1.64 17.68
CA TYR A 7 -3.69 -0.27 17.21
C TYR A 7 -4.58 0.70 17.99
N VAL A 8 -4.01 1.40 18.95
CA VAL A 8 -4.75 2.32 19.84
C VAL A 8 -4.58 3.79 19.47
N SER A 9 -3.47 4.18 18.86
CA SER A 9 -3.18 5.58 18.53
C SER A 9 -4.16 6.20 17.53
N GLY A 10 -4.79 5.40 16.68
CA GLY A 10 -5.86 5.85 15.79
C GLY A 10 -7.07 6.40 16.52
N THR A 11 -7.37 5.90 17.72
CA THR A 11 -8.45 6.39 18.60
C THR A 11 -7.98 7.44 19.58
N THR A 12 -6.84 7.20 20.24
CA THR A 12 -6.34 8.09 21.30
C THR A 12 -5.66 9.34 20.76
N LYS A 13 -5.26 9.34 19.49
CA LYS A 13 -4.46 10.40 18.84
C LYS A 13 -3.16 10.72 19.57
N THR A 14 -2.65 9.76 20.33
CA THR A 14 -1.43 9.89 21.14
C THR A 14 -0.47 8.76 20.77
N ALA A 15 0.82 9.08 20.63
CA ALA A 15 1.84 8.07 20.45
C ALA A 15 1.95 7.19 21.70
N GLY A 16 2.00 5.87 21.51
CA GLY A 16 2.21 4.92 22.58
C GLY A 16 3.70 4.59 22.79
N THR A 17 3.99 3.89 23.87
CA THR A 17 5.32 3.26 24.07
C THR A 17 5.37 1.93 23.34
N CYS A 18 6.46 1.67 22.62
CA CYS A 18 6.67 0.38 21.96
C CYS A 18 6.68 -0.76 22.99
N GLN A 19 5.88 -1.79 22.76
CA GLN A 19 5.76 -2.96 23.64
C GLN A 19 6.30 -4.23 22.96
N TYR A 20 7.25 -4.09 22.06
CA TYR A 20 7.80 -5.20 21.30
C TYR A 20 8.30 -6.35 22.19
N ASP A 21 8.98 -6.04 23.30
CA ASP A 21 9.52 -7.02 24.23
C ASP A 21 8.46 -7.86 24.96
N GLN A 22 7.20 -7.42 24.94
CA GLN A 22 6.06 -8.13 25.53
C GLN A 22 5.36 -9.07 24.54
N LEU A 23 5.76 -9.04 23.26
CA LEU A 23 5.18 -9.89 22.23
C LEU A 23 5.75 -11.30 22.33
N SER A 24 4.98 -12.21 22.90
CA SER A 24 5.29 -13.64 22.83
C SER A 24 5.02 -14.15 21.42
N GLN A 25 6.03 -14.68 20.79
CA GLN A 25 6.08 -15.44 19.54
C GLN A 25 5.04 -15.06 18.45
N THR A 26 5.54 -14.50 17.37
CA THR A 26 4.81 -14.39 16.10
C THR A 26 4.89 -15.73 15.35
N SER A 27 3.82 -16.10 14.65
CA SER A 27 3.78 -17.28 13.78
C SER A 27 4.65 -17.14 12.52
N VAL A 28 5.17 -15.94 12.26
CA VAL A 28 6.00 -15.58 11.10
C VAL A 28 7.21 -14.81 11.58
N ASN A 29 8.40 -15.28 11.22
CA ASN A 29 9.65 -14.59 11.50
C ASN A 29 10.15 -13.87 10.25
N VAL A 30 10.17 -12.55 10.29
CA VAL A 30 10.74 -11.71 9.21
C VAL A 30 12.26 -11.68 9.39
N THR A 31 12.98 -12.15 8.39
CA THR A 31 14.45 -12.27 8.43
C THR A 31 15.16 -11.13 7.73
N ALA A 32 14.52 -10.54 6.71
CA ALA A 32 15.04 -9.40 5.96
C ALA A 32 13.90 -8.67 5.24
N SER A 33 14.24 -7.62 4.52
CA SER A 33 13.39 -6.94 3.54
C SER A 33 14.13 -6.80 2.22
N ALA A 34 13.37 -6.78 1.12
CA ALA A 34 13.88 -6.51 -0.22
C ALA A 34 13.08 -5.37 -0.85
N SER A 35 13.77 -4.56 -1.65
CA SER A 35 13.13 -3.51 -2.45
C SER A 35 12.97 -3.98 -3.89
N VAL A 36 11.85 -3.61 -4.51
CA VAL A 36 11.64 -3.74 -5.95
C VAL A 36 12.27 -2.52 -6.63
N THR A 37 12.79 -2.70 -7.83
CA THR A 37 13.33 -1.57 -8.62
C THR A 37 12.27 -0.49 -8.75
N GLN A 38 12.62 0.73 -8.32
CA GLN A 38 11.74 1.89 -8.38
C GLN A 38 11.37 2.23 -9.83
N ASP A 39 10.19 2.80 -10.00
CA ASP A 39 9.67 3.31 -11.28
C ASP A 39 9.63 2.25 -12.40
N SER A 40 9.54 0.97 -12.03
CA SER A 40 9.56 -0.16 -12.97
C SER A 40 8.28 -0.98 -12.90
N VAL A 41 7.40 -0.76 -13.86
CA VAL A 41 6.15 -1.52 -14.03
C VAL A 41 6.41 -3.03 -14.13
N SER A 42 7.40 -3.44 -14.92
CA SER A 42 7.70 -4.86 -15.14
C SER A 42 8.20 -5.55 -13.88
N GLN A 43 9.07 -4.90 -13.10
CA GLN A 43 9.60 -5.44 -11.85
C GLN A 43 8.52 -5.50 -10.78
N MET A 44 7.66 -4.48 -10.69
CA MET A 44 6.55 -4.47 -9.74
C MET A 44 5.51 -5.57 -10.07
N LYS A 45 5.16 -5.77 -11.36
CA LYS A 45 4.30 -6.90 -11.79
C LYS A 45 4.93 -8.26 -11.44
N ALA A 46 6.23 -8.44 -11.69
CA ALA A 46 6.93 -9.69 -11.38
C ALA A 46 6.96 -10.00 -9.88
N ALA A 47 7.16 -8.99 -9.03
CA ALA A 47 7.15 -9.15 -7.58
C ALA A 47 5.72 -9.42 -7.06
N LEU A 48 4.71 -8.68 -7.53
CA LEU A 48 3.30 -8.88 -7.16
C LEU A 48 2.75 -10.25 -7.57
N ALA A 49 3.30 -10.87 -8.60
CA ALA A 49 2.95 -12.25 -8.98
C ALA A 49 3.38 -13.30 -7.93
N GLN A 50 4.27 -12.94 -7.00
CA GLN A 50 4.76 -13.83 -5.95
C GLN A 50 4.15 -13.52 -4.59
N GLN A 51 3.99 -12.23 -4.24
CA GLN A 51 3.48 -11.81 -2.95
C GLN A 51 3.00 -10.34 -2.99
N PRO A 52 2.14 -9.91 -2.04
CA PRO A 52 1.81 -8.50 -1.87
C PRO A 52 3.03 -7.66 -1.54
N LEU A 53 2.98 -6.37 -1.92
CA LEU A 53 4.06 -5.42 -1.72
C LEU A 53 3.60 -4.27 -0.82
N ALA A 54 4.41 -3.89 0.15
CA ALA A 54 4.28 -2.60 0.80
C ALA A 54 4.67 -1.51 -0.21
N VAL A 55 3.78 -0.53 -0.40
CA VAL A 55 4.00 0.60 -1.30
C VAL A 55 3.70 1.90 -0.58
N LEU A 56 4.28 2.99 -1.07
CA LEU A 56 4.06 4.33 -0.55
C LEU A 56 3.25 5.12 -1.57
N VAL A 57 2.38 5.99 -1.09
CA VAL A 57 1.55 6.86 -1.93
C VAL A 57 1.43 8.25 -1.32
N GLU A 58 1.13 9.26 -2.14
CA GLU A 58 0.61 10.54 -1.66
C GLU A 58 -0.89 10.41 -1.46
N ALA A 59 -1.35 10.54 -0.23
CA ALA A 59 -2.74 10.30 0.16
C ALA A 59 -3.44 11.51 0.81
N ASP A 60 -2.74 12.60 1.06
CA ASP A 60 -3.29 13.82 1.66
C ASP A 60 -4.06 14.71 0.67
N THR A 61 -4.13 14.32 -0.60
CA THR A 61 -4.84 15.05 -1.65
C THR A 61 -6.33 14.70 -1.72
N ALA A 62 -7.15 15.68 -2.13
CA ALA A 62 -8.59 15.47 -2.32
C ALA A 62 -8.90 14.36 -3.35
N VAL A 63 -8.02 14.17 -4.35
CA VAL A 63 -8.15 13.14 -5.38
C VAL A 63 -8.08 11.76 -4.78
N PHE A 64 -7.11 11.51 -3.89
CA PHE A 64 -6.98 10.21 -3.21
C PHE A 64 -8.06 10.03 -2.14
N GLN A 65 -8.26 11.03 -1.29
CA GLN A 65 -9.23 10.95 -0.19
C GLN A 65 -10.67 10.77 -0.67
N GLY A 66 -11.04 11.40 -1.79
CA GLY A 66 -12.36 11.35 -2.39
C GLY A 66 -12.59 10.20 -3.37
N TYR A 67 -11.61 9.28 -3.54
CA TYR A 67 -11.78 8.13 -4.43
C TYR A 67 -12.95 7.23 -3.98
N THR A 68 -13.74 6.76 -4.93
CA THR A 68 -14.88 5.87 -4.68
C THR A 68 -14.83 4.58 -5.49
N SER A 69 -14.53 4.67 -6.80
CA SER A 69 -14.53 3.49 -7.69
C SER A 69 -13.84 3.77 -9.02
N GLY A 70 -13.62 2.73 -9.83
CA GLY A 70 -12.98 2.79 -11.14
C GLY A 70 -11.45 2.89 -11.05
N VAL A 71 -10.79 3.13 -12.18
CA VAL A 71 -9.33 3.31 -12.20
C VAL A 71 -9.00 4.79 -12.07
N LEU A 72 -8.30 5.15 -10.99
CA LEU A 72 -7.78 6.50 -10.81
C LEU A 72 -6.59 6.73 -11.73
N ASP A 73 -6.75 7.63 -12.69
CA ASP A 73 -5.73 8.03 -13.66
C ASP A 73 -5.57 9.57 -13.63
N SER A 74 -5.18 10.09 -12.48
CA SER A 74 -5.02 11.52 -12.28
C SER A 74 -3.67 11.84 -11.66
N THR A 75 -2.86 12.61 -12.39
CA THR A 75 -1.59 13.14 -11.89
C THR A 75 -1.76 14.19 -10.79
N ALA A 76 -2.97 14.71 -10.58
CA ALA A 76 -3.29 15.61 -9.47
C ALA A 76 -3.22 14.92 -8.09
N CYS A 77 -3.06 13.59 -8.07
CA CYS A 77 -2.74 12.85 -6.86
C CYS A 77 -1.35 13.22 -6.31
N GLY A 78 -0.40 13.59 -7.19
CA GLY A 78 0.96 13.96 -6.80
C GLY A 78 1.86 12.75 -6.48
N THR A 79 3.04 13.02 -5.93
CA THR A 79 4.06 12.01 -5.60
C THR A 79 4.84 12.33 -4.31
N ASN A 80 4.30 13.21 -3.46
CA ASN A 80 4.88 13.52 -2.15
C ASN A 80 4.43 12.47 -1.13
N LEU A 81 5.14 11.36 -1.07
CA LEU A 81 4.76 10.16 -0.33
C LEU A 81 4.56 10.43 1.16
N ASP A 82 3.37 10.18 1.68
CA ASP A 82 2.98 10.42 3.07
C ASP A 82 2.24 9.23 3.72
N HIS A 83 1.90 8.20 2.93
CA HIS A 83 1.08 7.08 3.40
C HIS A 83 1.58 5.73 2.89
N ALA A 84 1.60 4.73 3.77
CA ALA A 84 1.98 3.37 3.44
C ALA A 84 0.74 2.48 3.30
N VAL A 85 0.66 1.73 2.20
CA VAL A 85 -0.46 0.85 1.85
C VAL A 85 0.05 -0.45 1.25
N LEU A 86 -0.85 -1.37 0.89
CA LEU A 86 -0.50 -2.70 0.40
C LEU A 86 -0.98 -2.90 -1.05
N ALA A 87 -0.06 -3.00 -2.00
CA ALA A 87 -0.38 -3.47 -3.35
C ALA A 87 -0.60 -5.00 -3.30
N VAL A 88 -1.78 -5.45 -3.71
CA VAL A 88 -2.19 -6.86 -3.60
C VAL A 88 -2.35 -7.55 -4.95
N GLY A 89 -2.28 -6.78 -6.04
CA GLY A 89 -2.41 -7.34 -7.38
C GLY A 89 -2.45 -6.26 -8.45
N TYR A 90 -2.73 -6.69 -9.66
CA TYR A 90 -2.93 -5.82 -10.83
C TYR A 90 -3.95 -6.45 -11.77
N GLY A 91 -4.52 -5.65 -12.65
CA GLY A 91 -5.50 -6.10 -13.63
C GLY A 91 -5.75 -5.06 -14.70
N THR A 92 -6.81 -5.27 -15.48
CA THR A 92 -7.26 -4.35 -16.54
C THR A 92 -8.76 -4.12 -16.39
N GLU A 93 -9.20 -2.87 -16.42
CA GLU A 93 -10.61 -2.49 -16.41
C GLU A 93 -10.86 -1.49 -17.55
N ASN A 94 -11.82 -1.77 -18.40
CA ASN A 94 -12.16 -0.95 -19.57
C ASN A 94 -10.94 -0.59 -20.46
N GLY A 95 -9.97 -1.51 -20.58
CA GLY A 95 -8.76 -1.30 -21.36
C GLY A 95 -7.64 -0.54 -20.65
N GLN A 96 -7.85 -0.11 -19.40
CA GLN A 96 -6.85 0.54 -18.56
C GLN A 96 -6.26 -0.45 -17.55
N ASP A 97 -4.95 -0.66 -17.60
CA ASP A 97 -4.23 -1.45 -16.60
C ASP A 97 -4.18 -0.69 -15.26
N TYR A 98 -4.29 -1.42 -14.16
CA TYR A 98 -4.25 -0.84 -12.81
C TYR A 98 -3.49 -1.71 -11.81
N TRP A 99 -2.97 -1.06 -10.76
CA TRP A 99 -2.57 -1.67 -9.52
C TRP A 99 -3.76 -1.73 -8.56
N LEU A 100 -4.03 -2.91 -7.97
CA LEU A 100 -5.01 -3.05 -6.91
C LEU A 100 -4.33 -2.84 -5.56
N VAL A 101 -4.70 -1.79 -4.86
CA VAL A 101 -4.07 -1.37 -3.61
C VAL A 101 -5.10 -1.41 -2.48
N LYS A 102 -4.76 -2.13 -1.40
CA LYS A 102 -5.55 -2.18 -0.17
C LYS A 102 -5.14 -1.03 0.74
N ASN A 103 -6.11 -0.18 1.11
CA ASN A 103 -5.92 0.90 2.07
C ASN A 103 -6.24 0.42 3.51
N SER A 104 -5.94 1.27 4.50
CA SER A 104 -6.20 1.05 5.92
C SER A 104 -7.25 2.01 6.51
N TRP A 105 -8.16 2.56 5.66
CA TRP A 105 -9.18 3.54 6.06
C TRP A 105 -10.60 2.94 6.14
N ASN A 106 -10.70 1.65 6.48
CA ASN A 106 -11.93 0.89 6.55
C ASN A 106 -12.57 0.61 5.17
N THR A 107 -13.53 -0.30 5.13
CA THR A 107 -14.28 -0.71 3.93
C THR A 107 -15.27 0.33 3.44
N THR A 108 -15.49 1.40 4.19
CA THR A 108 -16.35 2.53 3.80
C THR A 108 -15.64 3.54 2.90
N TRP A 109 -14.31 3.47 2.79
CA TRP A 109 -13.54 4.30 1.88
C TRP A 109 -13.27 3.54 0.57
N GLY A 110 -13.26 4.27 -0.55
CA GLY A 110 -12.92 3.73 -1.85
C GLY A 110 -13.86 2.60 -2.31
N ASP A 111 -13.31 1.67 -3.08
CA ASP A 111 -14.02 0.45 -3.49
C ASP A 111 -13.83 -0.64 -2.42
N GLN A 112 -14.69 -0.64 -1.41
CA GLN A 112 -14.64 -1.55 -0.26
C GLN A 112 -13.28 -1.59 0.46
N GLY A 113 -12.64 -0.43 0.60
CA GLY A 113 -11.32 -0.29 1.22
C GLY A 113 -10.13 -0.40 0.25
N TYR A 114 -10.40 -0.56 -1.04
CA TYR A 114 -9.38 -0.66 -2.08
C TYR A 114 -9.41 0.56 -3.01
N ILE A 115 -8.29 0.77 -3.69
CA ILE A 115 -8.15 1.73 -4.79
C ILE A 115 -7.46 1.05 -5.97
N LYS A 116 -7.91 1.38 -7.19
CA LYS A 116 -7.26 0.99 -8.43
C LYS A 116 -6.50 2.21 -8.97
N LEU A 117 -5.18 2.12 -9.00
CA LEU A 117 -4.31 3.18 -9.53
C LEU A 117 -3.85 2.80 -10.93
N ALA A 118 -4.01 3.68 -11.91
CA ALA A 118 -3.60 3.39 -13.28
C ALA A 118 -2.11 3.03 -13.35
N VAL A 119 -1.80 2.03 -14.18
CA VAL A 119 -0.42 1.68 -14.50
C VAL A 119 0.09 2.67 -15.54
N VAL A 120 1.07 3.47 -15.15
CA VAL A 120 1.77 4.41 -16.00
C VAL A 120 3.27 4.29 -15.76
N ASP A 121 4.10 4.70 -16.70
CA ASP A 121 5.57 4.67 -16.54
C ASP A 121 6.04 5.67 -15.46
N GLY A 122 7.23 5.40 -14.91
CA GLY A 122 7.86 6.24 -13.90
C GLY A 122 7.28 6.04 -12.51
N ALA A 123 7.08 7.11 -11.76
CA ALA A 123 6.61 7.09 -10.37
C ALA A 123 5.26 6.41 -10.15
N GLY A 124 4.44 6.28 -11.21
CA GLY A 124 3.08 5.79 -11.12
C GLY A 124 2.12 6.83 -10.55
N ILE A 125 0.81 6.57 -10.67
CA ILE A 125 -0.21 7.44 -10.07
C ILE A 125 -0.06 7.42 -8.54
N CYS A 126 -0.13 8.59 -7.92
CA CYS A 126 0.10 8.82 -6.48
C CYS A 126 1.50 8.36 -5.99
N GLY A 127 2.48 8.15 -6.89
CA GLY A 127 3.83 7.71 -6.50
C GLY A 127 3.96 6.22 -6.16
N VAL A 128 2.97 5.40 -6.48
CA VAL A 128 2.87 3.99 -6.05
C VAL A 128 4.05 3.12 -6.46
N GLN A 129 4.80 3.49 -7.50
CA GLN A 129 5.95 2.76 -8.02
C GLN A 129 7.30 3.23 -7.45
N MET A 130 7.32 4.27 -6.60
CA MET A 130 8.57 4.90 -6.13
C MET A 130 9.29 4.09 -5.05
N GLY A 131 8.60 3.26 -4.29
CA GLY A 131 9.22 2.54 -3.18
C GLY A 131 8.59 1.19 -2.85
N PRO A 132 8.32 0.30 -3.82
CA PRO A 132 7.75 -1.00 -3.51
C PRO A 132 8.77 -1.89 -2.78
N SER A 133 8.32 -2.57 -1.72
CA SER A 133 9.17 -3.44 -0.92
C SER A 133 8.36 -4.61 -0.34
N PHE A 134 9.08 -5.63 0.12
CA PHE A 134 8.45 -6.80 0.74
C PHE A 134 9.36 -7.43 1.79
N PRO A 135 8.78 -8.06 2.83
CA PRO A 135 9.54 -8.84 3.80
C PRO A 135 9.94 -10.20 3.21
N THR A 136 11.07 -10.72 3.66
CA THR A 136 11.45 -12.13 3.47
C THR A 136 11.30 -12.88 4.78
N THR A 137 10.79 -14.11 4.72
CA THR A 137 10.54 -14.98 5.88
C THR A 137 11.25 -16.31 5.71
N ASN A 138 11.46 -17.01 6.83
CA ASN A 138 11.91 -18.41 6.83
C ASN A 138 10.72 -19.34 6.56
#